data_118ba19f53d3da7babe525cbfc3b31c0
#
_entry.id   118ba19f53d3da7babe525cbfc3b31c0
#
_cell.length_a   1.000
_cell.length_b   1.000
_cell.length_c   1.000
_cell.angle_alpha   90.00
_cell.angle_beta   90.00
_cell.angle_gamma   90.00
#
_symmetry.space_group_name_H-M   'P 1'
#
loop_
_entity.id
_entity.type
_entity.pdbx_description
1 polymer ?
#
loop_
_entity_poly.entity_id
_entity_poly.type
_entity_poly.pdbx_seq_one_letter_code
_entity_poly.pdbx_strand_id
1 'polypeptide(L)'
;MPVLGESHIFKVKQSIIGFEQFFDISFDETVKSYAISVWVYRDGEWAEDGMAVGNIDHLTGRIAVRLTETSCDLYTIDESGHVKYSFPTLETQFDESMGIGGTKIDRETPIELNKEIPIWFKIGTITNSMKAMDITDDFRNAECDAGIAITLTASDKIVE
;
A
#
# COMPACT_ATOMS: atom_id res chain seq x y z
N MET A 1 14.43 -16.83 -12.92
CA MET A 1 14.27 -15.48 -12.38
C MET A 1 14.12 -15.54 -10.88
N PRO A 2 14.93 -14.83 -10.15
CA PRO A 2 14.78 -14.86 -8.72
C PRO A 2 13.43 -14.31 -8.31
N VAL A 3 12.73 -15.11 -7.56
CA VAL A 3 11.47 -14.65 -6.96
C VAL A 3 11.84 -14.07 -5.62
N LEU A 4 11.51 -12.82 -5.41
CA LEU A 4 11.76 -12.16 -4.14
C LEU A 4 11.03 -12.84 -3.00
N GLY A 5 10.15 -13.72 -3.34
CA GLY A 5 9.32 -14.40 -2.39
C GLY A 5 9.96 -15.49 -1.59
N GLU A 6 11.22 -15.79 -1.82
CA GLU A 6 11.90 -16.65 -0.86
C GLU A 6 11.99 -15.92 0.47
N SER A 7 12.12 -14.64 0.40
CA SER A 7 11.96 -13.83 1.58
C SER A 7 10.51 -13.43 1.63
N HIS A 8 9.84 -13.88 2.63
CA HIS A 8 8.46 -13.53 2.83
C HIS A 8 8.34 -12.08 3.19
N ILE A 9 7.56 -11.40 2.44
CA ILE A 9 7.64 -9.97 2.44
C ILE A 9 6.73 -9.32 3.42
N PHE A 10 5.58 -9.92 3.67
CA PHE A 10 4.60 -9.24 4.49
C PHE A 10 4.10 -10.10 5.63
N LYS A 11 4.23 -9.56 6.82
CA LYS A 11 3.47 -10.00 7.97
C LYS A 11 2.65 -8.83 8.43
N VAL A 12 1.37 -9.05 8.59
CA VAL A 12 0.50 -8.03 9.17
C VAL A 12 0.74 -8.00 10.65
N LYS A 13 1.02 -6.82 11.20
CA LYS A 13 1.15 -6.62 12.64
C LYS A 13 -0.10 -5.95 13.16
N GLN A 14 -0.44 -6.23 14.39
CA GLN A 14 -1.49 -5.49 15.06
C GLN A 14 -1.09 -4.03 15.15
N SER A 15 -2.03 -3.17 14.87
CA SER A 15 -1.75 -1.75 14.80
C SER A 15 -1.49 -1.12 16.15
N ILE A 16 -0.62 -0.13 16.13
CA ILE A 16 -0.51 0.85 17.19
C ILE A 16 -1.66 1.84 16.99
N ILE A 17 -2.10 2.46 18.07
CA ILE A 17 -3.20 3.44 18.01
C ILE A 17 -2.93 4.51 16.95
N GLY A 18 -3.89 4.71 16.08
CA GLY A 18 -3.82 5.71 15.00
C GLY A 18 -3.33 5.18 13.67
N PHE A 19 -2.81 3.98 13.61
CA PHE A 19 -2.37 3.39 12.35
C PHE A 19 -3.40 2.40 11.82
N GLU A 20 -3.64 2.44 10.52
CA GLU A 20 -4.54 1.51 9.86
C GLU A 20 -3.90 0.13 9.74
N GLN A 21 -2.60 0.08 9.40
CA GLN A 21 -1.95 -1.19 9.14
C GLN A 21 -0.43 -1.08 9.21
N PHE A 22 0.18 -2.20 9.61
CA PHE A 22 1.63 -2.41 9.52
C PHE A 22 1.91 -3.64 8.67
N PHE A 23 2.98 -3.57 7.87
CA PHE A 23 3.45 -4.68 7.05
C PHE A 23 4.94 -4.87 7.28
N ASP A 24 5.35 -6.08 7.63
CA ASP A 24 6.77 -6.42 7.66
C ASP A 24 7.20 -6.81 6.25
N ILE A 25 8.37 -6.35 5.86
CA ILE A 25 8.88 -6.55 4.52
C ILE A 25 10.28 -7.14 4.57
N SER A 26 10.57 -8.07 3.68
CA SER A 26 11.88 -8.68 3.55
C SER A 26 12.22 -8.81 2.08
N PHE A 27 13.38 -8.26 1.71
CA PHE A 27 13.89 -8.32 0.35
C PHE A 27 15.11 -9.21 0.30
N ASP A 28 15.43 -9.73 -0.88
CA ASP A 28 16.70 -10.38 -1.11
C ASP A 28 17.70 -9.39 -1.74
N GLU A 29 18.93 -9.84 -1.95
CA GLU A 29 20.01 -9.00 -2.44
C GLU A 29 19.81 -8.49 -3.88
N THR A 30 18.88 -9.05 -4.62
CA THR A 30 18.63 -8.60 -5.99
C THR A 30 17.83 -7.28 -6.02
N VAL A 31 17.14 -6.97 -4.94
CA VAL A 31 16.37 -5.73 -4.86
C VAL A 31 17.29 -4.58 -4.50
N LYS A 32 17.29 -3.54 -5.31
CA LYS A 32 18.11 -2.35 -5.09
C LYS A 32 17.29 -1.14 -4.68
N SER A 33 16.04 -1.10 -5.07
CA SER A 33 15.14 0.00 -4.72
C SER A 33 13.68 -0.46 -4.67
N TYR A 34 12.86 0.42 -4.14
CA TYR A 34 11.42 0.18 -4.08
C TYR A 34 10.66 1.47 -4.35
N ALA A 35 9.41 1.32 -4.76
CA ALA A 35 8.47 2.41 -4.87
C ALA A 35 7.17 2.01 -4.19
N ILE A 36 6.65 2.87 -3.36
CA ILE A 36 5.35 2.69 -2.70
C ILE A 36 4.46 3.80 -3.24
N SER A 37 3.38 3.42 -3.93
CA SER A 37 2.50 4.39 -4.56
C SER A 37 1.17 4.46 -3.82
N VAL A 38 0.64 5.66 -3.73
CA VAL A 38 -0.69 5.94 -3.19
C VAL A 38 -1.61 6.26 -4.34
N TRP A 39 -2.67 5.47 -4.47
CA TRP A 39 -3.69 5.64 -5.50
C TRP A 39 -4.97 6.11 -4.86
N VAL A 40 -5.64 7.02 -5.51
CA VAL A 40 -6.87 7.64 -5.00
C VAL A 40 -7.94 7.56 -6.09
N TYR A 41 -9.14 7.16 -5.70
CA TYR A 41 -10.29 7.20 -6.57
C TYR A 41 -11.01 8.53 -6.40
N ARG A 42 -11.04 9.30 -7.48
CA ARG A 42 -11.78 10.58 -7.51
C ARG A 42 -12.24 10.86 -8.93
N ASP A 43 -13.37 11.54 -9.02
CA ASP A 43 -13.93 11.97 -10.31
C ASP A 43 -14.14 10.81 -11.30
N GLY A 44 -14.48 9.64 -10.77
CA GLY A 44 -14.79 8.48 -11.60
C GLY A 44 -13.60 7.63 -12.02
N GLU A 45 -12.39 7.93 -11.52
CA GLU A 45 -11.22 7.16 -11.92
C GLU A 45 -10.18 7.06 -10.81
N TRP A 46 -9.33 6.05 -10.92
CA TRP A 46 -8.17 5.89 -10.06
C TRP A 46 -6.99 6.66 -10.64
N ALA A 47 -6.32 7.42 -9.80
CA ALA A 47 -5.13 8.17 -10.17
C ALA A 47 -4.05 8.00 -9.12
N GLU A 48 -2.81 7.93 -9.55
CA GLU A 48 -1.67 7.93 -8.62
C GLU A 48 -1.53 9.32 -8.03
N ASP A 49 -1.65 9.39 -6.71
CA ASP A 49 -1.63 10.67 -5.97
C ASP A 49 -0.24 10.99 -5.44
N GLY A 50 0.58 9.98 -5.24
CA GLY A 50 1.93 10.18 -4.77
C GLY A 50 2.73 8.90 -4.75
N MET A 51 4.03 9.04 -4.63
CA MET A 51 4.96 7.91 -4.63
C MET A 51 6.11 8.18 -3.68
N ALA A 52 6.43 7.20 -2.85
CA ALA A 52 7.62 7.20 -2.03
C ALA A 52 8.62 6.24 -2.65
N VAL A 53 9.82 6.71 -2.95
CA VAL A 53 10.87 5.91 -3.60
C VAL A 53 12.10 5.91 -2.72
N GLY A 54 12.78 4.79 -2.65
CA GLY A 54 14.01 4.71 -1.90
C GLY A 54 14.90 3.58 -2.35
N ASN A 55 16.18 3.73 -2.09
CA ASN A 55 17.14 2.65 -2.27
C ASN A 55 17.13 1.75 -1.04
N ILE A 56 17.47 0.50 -1.25
CA ILE A 56 17.49 -0.49 -0.16
C ILE A 56 18.82 -0.39 0.58
N ASP A 57 18.75 -0.01 1.85
CA ASP A 57 19.91 -0.02 2.76
C ASP A 57 19.86 -1.23 3.68
N HIS A 58 18.68 -1.72 3.97
CA HIS A 58 18.46 -2.88 4.82
C HIS A 58 17.47 -3.81 4.13
N LEU A 59 17.74 -5.10 4.18
CA LEU A 59 16.88 -6.10 3.52
C LEU A 59 15.55 -6.31 4.23
N THR A 60 15.47 -5.93 5.49
CA THR A 60 14.23 -6.06 6.26
C THR A 60 13.76 -4.71 6.75
N GLY A 61 12.47 -4.55 6.83
CA GLY A 61 11.88 -3.32 7.31
C GLY A 61 10.39 -3.48 7.51
N ARG A 62 9.74 -2.35 7.71
CA ARG A 62 8.31 -2.29 7.94
C ARG A 62 7.71 -1.10 7.21
N ILE A 63 6.53 -1.30 6.68
CA ILE A 63 5.72 -0.23 6.13
C ILE A 63 4.54 -0.04 7.06
N ALA A 64 4.26 1.21 7.45
CA ALA A 64 3.09 1.53 8.24
C ALA A 64 2.22 2.52 7.46
N VAL A 65 0.92 2.32 7.53
CA VAL A 65 -0.07 3.16 6.86
C VAL A 65 -0.95 3.80 7.92
N ARG A 66 -1.10 5.11 7.84
CA ARG A 66 -2.00 5.86 8.69
C ARG A 66 -2.88 6.74 7.82
N LEU A 67 -4.17 6.56 7.92
CA LEU A 67 -5.12 7.38 7.20
C LEU A 67 -5.72 8.41 8.16
N THR A 68 -5.61 9.68 7.81
CA THR A 68 -6.24 10.78 8.55
C THR A 68 -7.38 11.35 7.71
N GLU A 69 -8.09 12.33 8.24
CA GLU A 69 -9.17 12.99 7.50
C GLU A 69 -8.67 13.68 6.24
N THR A 70 -7.41 14.10 6.22
CA THR A 70 -6.88 14.93 5.13
C THR A 70 -5.67 14.36 4.45
N SER A 71 -5.15 13.22 4.93
CA SER A 71 -3.91 12.67 4.37
C SER A 71 -3.84 11.16 4.51
N CYS A 72 -2.98 10.58 3.70
CA CYS A 72 -2.49 9.22 3.88
C CYS A 72 -1.01 9.34 4.22
N ASP A 73 -0.64 8.85 5.38
CA ASP A 73 0.75 8.89 5.83
C ASP A 73 1.35 7.50 5.71
N LEU A 74 2.50 7.44 5.07
CA LEU A 74 3.29 6.22 4.95
C LEU A 74 4.56 6.36 5.75
N TYR A 75 4.91 5.32 6.46
CA TYR A 75 6.16 5.24 7.19
C TYR A 75 6.94 4.06 6.67
N THR A 76 8.22 4.27 6.36
CA THR A 76 9.14 3.17 6.12
C THR A 76 10.07 3.10 7.31
N ILE A 77 10.17 1.94 7.92
CA ILE A 77 10.86 1.74 9.18
C ILE A 77 11.88 0.63 9.01
N ASP A 78 13.13 0.88 9.39
CA ASP A 78 14.18 -0.12 9.40
C ASP A 78 15.10 0.11 10.61
N GLU A 79 16.22 -0.60 10.67
CA GLU A 79 17.15 -0.50 11.77
C GLU A 79 17.74 0.90 11.97
N SER A 80 17.83 1.67 10.90
CA SER A 80 18.41 3.02 10.96
C SER A 80 17.40 4.09 11.41
N GLY A 81 16.11 3.76 11.47
CA GLY A 81 15.09 4.70 11.89
C GLY A 81 13.85 4.62 10.99
N HIS A 82 13.20 5.75 10.81
CA HIS A 82 11.99 5.79 10.00
C HIS A 82 11.95 7.06 9.14
N VAL A 83 11.23 6.95 8.03
CA VAL A 83 10.92 8.08 7.16
C VAL A 83 9.42 8.15 7.02
N LYS A 84 8.89 9.35 7.12
CA LYS A 84 7.45 9.61 6.95
C LYS A 84 7.21 10.34 5.64
N TYR A 85 6.25 9.83 4.89
CA TYR A 85 5.74 10.47 3.68
C TYR A 85 4.26 10.79 3.91
N SER A 86 3.86 12.02 3.65
CA SER A 86 2.47 12.43 3.82
C SER A 86 1.89 12.87 2.49
N PHE A 87 0.78 12.25 2.10
CA PHE A 87 0.11 12.53 0.84
C PHE A 87 -1.28 13.08 1.13
N PRO A 88 -1.58 14.32 0.71
CA PRO A 88 -2.93 14.87 0.90
C PRO A 88 -3.95 14.07 0.11
N THR A 89 -5.03 13.67 0.76
CA THR A 89 -6.09 12.87 0.15
C THR A 89 -7.45 13.51 0.36
N LEU A 90 -7.50 14.85 0.26
CA LEU A 90 -8.66 15.64 0.64
C LEU A 90 -9.96 15.25 -0.07
N GLU A 91 -9.84 14.76 -1.29
CA GLU A 91 -11.03 14.43 -2.06
C GLU A 91 -11.47 12.97 -1.92
N THR A 92 -10.79 12.19 -1.08
CA THR A 92 -11.17 10.78 -0.89
C THR A 92 -12.07 10.61 0.31
N GLN A 93 -13.03 11.44 0.42
CA GLN A 93 -13.84 11.48 1.64
C GLN A 93 -14.68 10.22 1.78
N PHE A 94 -14.35 9.41 2.77
CA PHE A 94 -15.21 8.34 3.25
C PHE A 94 -16.17 8.97 4.24
N ASP A 95 -17.45 8.96 3.95
CA ASP A 95 -18.43 9.55 4.84
C ASP A 95 -19.30 8.48 5.49
N GLU A 96 -20.10 8.88 6.45
CA GLU A 96 -20.94 7.98 7.24
C GLU A 96 -22.04 7.30 6.41
N SER A 97 -22.38 7.86 5.27
CA SER A 97 -23.41 7.29 4.41
C SER A 97 -22.88 6.15 3.53
N MET A 98 -21.56 5.97 3.48
CA MET A 98 -20.94 4.95 2.65
C MET A 98 -20.79 3.64 3.38
N GLY A 99 -21.01 2.54 2.64
CA GLY A 99 -20.52 1.26 3.07
C GLY A 99 -19.02 1.21 2.80
N ILE A 100 -18.24 0.81 3.80
CA ILE A 100 -16.78 0.78 3.72
C ILE A 100 -16.32 -0.65 3.66
N GLY A 101 -15.47 -0.95 2.70
CA GLY A 101 -14.80 -2.24 2.60
C GLY A 101 -13.33 -2.03 2.30
N GLY A 102 -12.54 -3.04 2.56
CA GLY A 102 -11.12 -2.98 2.26
C GLY A 102 -10.49 -4.34 2.40
N THR A 103 -9.28 -4.44 1.91
CA THR A 103 -8.50 -5.66 2.03
C THR A 103 -7.03 -5.30 2.11
N LYS A 104 -6.25 -6.25 2.60
CA LYS A 104 -4.82 -6.09 2.80
C LYS A 104 -4.14 -7.43 2.57
N ILE A 105 -2.84 -7.40 2.38
CA ILE A 105 -2.05 -8.62 2.37
C ILE A 105 -2.09 -9.19 3.79
N ASP A 106 -2.58 -10.41 3.90
CA ASP A 106 -2.76 -11.12 5.16
C ASP A 106 -1.93 -12.40 5.24
N ARG A 107 -1.14 -12.67 4.22
CA ARG A 107 -0.28 -13.84 4.15
C ARG A 107 1.04 -13.47 3.51
N GLU A 108 2.03 -14.33 3.66
CA GLU A 108 3.30 -14.15 2.99
C GLU A 108 3.08 -14.12 1.48
N THR A 109 3.55 -13.07 0.85
CA THR A 109 3.32 -12.83 -0.57
C THR A 109 4.66 -12.59 -1.26
N PRO A 110 4.97 -13.36 -2.31
CA PRO A 110 6.21 -13.14 -3.05
C PRO A 110 6.17 -11.80 -3.80
N ILE A 111 7.32 -11.16 -3.87
CA ILE A 111 7.50 -9.97 -4.70
C ILE A 111 8.36 -10.35 -5.90
N GLU A 112 7.88 -10.00 -7.07
CA GLU A 112 8.65 -10.13 -8.31
C GLU A 112 9.20 -8.76 -8.67
N LEU A 113 10.42 -8.74 -9.21
CA LEU A 113 11.05 -7.50 -9.65
C LEU A 113 10.19 -6.82 -10.72
N ASN A 114 10.06 -5.50 -10.60
CA ASN A 114 9.38 -4.65 -11.57
C ASN A 114 7.90 -4.97 -11.76
N LYS A 115 7.30 -5.62 -10.76
CA LYS A 115 5.88 -5.93 -10.77
C LYS A 115 5.20 -5.24 -9.60
N GLU A 116 4.23 -4.41 -9.90
CA GLU A 116 3.42 -3.75 -8.89
C GLU A 116 2.52 -4.76 -8.17
N ILE A 117 2.49 -4.70 -6.86
CA ILE A 117 1.54 -5.48 -6.08
C ILE A 117 0.77 -4.55 -5.14
N PRO A 118 -0.55 -4.71 -5.07
CA PRO A 118 -1.32 -3.98 -4.07
C PRO A 118 -1.10 -4.61 -2.71
N ILE A 119 -0.88 -3.78 -1.70
CA ILE A 119 -0.67 -4.26 -0.34
C ILE A 119 -1.84 -3.93 0.59
N TRP A 120 -2.61 -2.92 0.22
CA TRP A 120 -3.74 -2.49 1.02
C TRP A 120 -4.64 -1.59 0.17
N PHE A 121 -5.95 -1.72 0.32
CA PHE A 121 -6.86 -0.72 -0.21
C PHE A 121 -8.13 -0.64 0.62
N LYS A 122 -8.80 0.49 0.52
CA LYS A 122 -10.04 0.80 1.20
C LYS A 122 -10.96 1.49 0.21
N ILE A 123 -12.18 1.02 0.11
CA ILE A 123 -13.18 1.59 -0.80
C ILE A 123 -14.47 1.89 -0.06
N GLY A 124 -15.19 2.88 -0.55
CA GLY A 124 -16.50 3.24 -0.04
C GLY A 124 -17.51 3.32 -1.17
N THR A 125 -18.72 2.87 -0.92
CA THR A 125 -19.81 2.96 -1.88
C THR A 125 -21.05 3.55 -1.21
N ILE A 126 -21.80 4.33 -1.99
CA ILE A 126 -23.08 4.86 -1.55
C ILE A 126 -24.17 3.80 -1.67
N THR A 127 -24.00 2.88 -2.61
CA THR A 127 -24.94 1.80 -2.83
C THR A 127 -24.68 0.63 -1.89
N ASN A 128 -25.70 -0.18 -1.61
CA ASN A 128 -25.57 -1.31 -0.72
C ASN A 128 -24.96 -2.56 -1.36
N SER A 129 -24.50 -2.47 -2.59
CA SER A 129 -23.98 -3.62 -3.33
C SER A 129 -22.48 -3.52 -3.52
N MET A 130 -21.73 -3.76 -2.45
CA MET A 130 -20.29 -3.85 -2.54
C MET A 130 -19.90 -5.30 -2.79
N LYS A 131 -19.09 -5.53 -3.82
CA LYS A 131 -18.53 -6.85 -4.09
C LYS A 131 -17.32 -7.06 -3.20
N ALA A 132 -17.22 -8.26 -2.64
CA ALA A 132 -16.01 -8.66 -1.93
C ALA A 132 -14.85 -8.74 -2.93
N MET A 133 -13.71 -8.19 -2.55
CA MET A 133 -12.50 -8.23 -3.36
C MET A 133 -11.36 -8.82 -2.54
N ASP A 134 -10.50 -9.58 -3.22
CA ASP A 134 -9.27 -10.07 -2.65
C ASP A 134 -8.16 -9.06 -2.94
N ILE A 135 -7.13 -9.02 -2.11
CA ILE A 135 -5.99 -8.14 -2.35
C ILE A 135 -5.29 -8.44 -3.67
N THR A 136 -5.41 -9.66 -4.18
CA THR A 136 -4.84 -10.05 -5.47
C THR A 136 -5.64 -9.52 -6.66
N ASP A 137 -6.86 -9.07 -6.43
CA ASP A 137 -7.66 -8.45 -7.48
C ASP A 137 -7.11 -7.05 -7.77
N ASP A 138 -7.23 -6.63 -9.01
CA ASP A 138 -6.85 -5.25 -9.33
C ASP A 138 -7.88 -4.28 -8.76
N PHE A 139 -7.47 -3.48 -7.78
CA PHE A 139 -8.36 -2.51 -7.14
C PHE A 139 -8.94 -1.51 -8.13
N ARG A 140 -8.28 -1.31 -9.27
CA ARG A 140 -8.76 -0.40 -10.31
C ARG A 140 -10.06 -0.87 -10.95
N ASN A 141 -10.40 -2.14 -10.77
CA ASN A 141 -11.67 -2.70 -11.25
C ASN A 141 -12.78 -2.60 -10.20
N ALA A 142 -12.49 -2.05 -9.03
CA ALA A 142 -13.49 -1.88 -8.00
C ALA A 142 -14.50 -0.81 -8.38
N GLU A 143 -15.78 -1.13 -8.21
CA GLU A 143 -16.85 -0.14 -8.34
C GLU A 143 -17.01 0.54 -6.99
N CYS A 144 -16.72 1.82 -6.94
CA CYS A 144 -16.78 2.56 -5.68
C CYS A 144 -17.02 4.05 -5.93
N ASP A 145 -17.31 4.77 -4.87
CA ASP A 145 -17.51 6.21 -4.91
C ASP A 145 -16.34 6.94 -4.27
N ALA A 146 -15.59 6.24 -3.44
CA ALA A 146 -14.37 6.73 -2.84
C ALA A 146 -13.39 5.56 -2.70
N GLY A 147 -12.11 5.83 -2.77
CA GLY A 147 -11.13 4.77 -2.61
C GLY A 147 -9.72 5.29 -2.45
N ILE A 148 -8.92 4.48 -1.78
CA ILE A 148 -7.50 4.71 -1.63
C ILE A 148 -6.82 3.35 -1.64
N ALA A 149 -5.69 3.26 -2.33
CA ALA A 149 -4.94 2.01 -2.42
C ALA A 149 -3.45 2.30 -2.33
N ILE A 150 -2.72 1.32 -1.82
CA ILE A 150 -1.27 1.39 -1.72
C ILE A 150 -0.68 0.20 -2.42
N THR A 151 0.29 0.46 -3.29
CA THR A 151 0.99 -0.56 -4.05
C THR A 151 2.49 -0.48 -3.79
N LEU A 152 3.15 -1.60 -3.98
CA LEU A 152 4.60 -1.71 -3.84
C LEU A 152 5.19 -2.29 -5.12
N THR A 153 6.29 -1.71 -5.57
CA THR A 153 7.07 -2.23 -6.69
C THR A 153 8.54 -2.27 -6.28
N ALA A 154 9.16 -3.43 -6.41
CA ALA A 154 10.58 -3.60 -6.15
C ALA A 154 11.34 -3.54 -7.47
N SER A 155 12.55 -3.01 -7.44
CA SER A 155 13.39 -2.86 -8.62
C SER A 155 14.81 -3.35 -8.35
N ASP A 156 15.45 -3.88 -9.39
CA ASP A 156 16.86 -4.26 -9.34
C ASP A 156 17.80 -3.09 -9.72
N LYS A 157 17.25 -1.90 -9.87
CA LYS A 157 18.01 -0.70 -10.20
C LYS A 157 17.94 0.30 -9.07
N ILE A 158 19.05 1.01 -8.84
CA ILE A 158 19.05 2.08 -7.84
C ILE A 158 18.32 3.30 -8.39
N VAL A 159 17.80 4.09 -7.48
CA VAL A 159 17.16 5.38 -7.77
C VAL A 159 18.22 6.47 -7.63
N GLU A 160 18.35 7.27 -8.67
CA GLU A 160 19.28 8.41 -8.65
C GLU A 160 18.61 9.68 -8.17
#